data_990157b30922ae501fae3f5b29733a88
#
_entry.id   990157b30922ae501fae3f5b29733a88
#
_cell.length_a   1.000
_cell.length_b   1.000
_cell.length_c   1.000
_cell.angle_alpha   90.00
_cell.angle_beta   90.00
_cell.angle_gamma   90.00
#
_symmetry.space_group_name_H-M   'P 1'
#
loop_
_entity.id
_entity.type
_entity.pdbx_description
1 polymer ?
#
loop_
_entity_poly.entity_id
_entity_poly.type
_entity_poly.pdbx_seq_one_letter_code
_entity_poly.pdbx_strand_id
1 'polypeptide(L)'
;MKRQNHKAIVWLRVCVLAMFCPAFLWRCATVMNLEGGPIDTLPPVIVSMLPDNFTTNFTARKIYVTFDEFVQLKDQQKEFFTSPQMKKKPQLSIRGRGILIQIKDTLKENTTYALNFGSAVRDNNEGNPLYSMRYVFSTGPEVDSMVVSGYTADSYTADSVAKSFICFFPADSVEDVPEYDSTMFKYQPAVIARAETNGIFIAQNLKPIPYRVYAFEDKNNNQIYEPSVDQVGFLTGTYNPAELPDFGIWYDSIRRYVTADPQLYFRMFTDEAFGRQYLRESERPVQHKALLYFNAGHPRIDSIVFDSIPADRVIIEPQSRNRDTIALWFDVPSASLPDTIRGEITYMKHDSLDRLLPSTEKLKLAWRYIESKEEAKEREQLEKEKEKTLAAGEEWVEPEKPSTFTYKFSTTGSVTPETKLYVEFDYPLGRVDSAARRG
;
A
#
# COMPACT_ATOMS: atom_id res chain seq x y z
N MET A 1 -6.60 -91.96 -52.44
CA MET A 1 -5.58 -91.40 -51.53
C MET A 1 -5.05 -89.99 -51.87
N LYS A 2 -5.57 -89.23 -52.81
CA LYS A 2 -5.09 -87.84 -53.19
C LYS A 2 -5.81 -86.65 -52.53
N ARG A 3 -6.92 -86.82 -51.80
CA ARG A 3 -7.71 -85.72 -51.21
C ARG A 3 -7.40 -85.40 -49.76
N GLN A 4 -6.68 -86.28 -49.01
CA GLN A 4 -6.33 -86.07 -47.68
C GLN A 4 -5.06 -85.18 -47.51
N ASN A 5 -4.12 -85.27 -48.44
CA ASN A 5 -2.89 -84.49 -48.36
C ASN A 5 -3.10 -82.97 -48.60
N HIS A 6 -4.17 -82.58 -49.37
CA HIS A 6 -4.43 -81.17 -49.63
C HIS A 6 -4.94 -80.44 -48.35
N LYS A 7 -5.74 -81.10 -47.52
CA LYS A 7 -6.23 -80.51 -46.27
C LYS A 7 -5.10 -80.33 -45.26
N ALA A 8 -4.20 -81.32 -45.18
CA ALA A 8 -3.03 -81.24 -44.28
C ALA A 8 -2.07 -80.13 -44.68
N ILE A 9 -1.83 -79.90 -45.99
CA ILE A 9 -0.99 -78.80 -46.48
C ILE A 9 -1.61 -77.46 -46.28
N VAL A 10 -2.95 -77.31 -46.42
CA VAL A 10 -3.67 -76.04 -46.12
C VAL A 10 -3.63 -75.74 -44.63
N TRP A 11 -3.83 -76.74 -43.75
CA TRP A 11 -3.72 -76.54 -42.33
C TRP A 11 -2.30 -76.19 -41.88
N LEU A 12 -1.29 -76.81 -42.48
CA LEU A 12 0.10 -76.46 -42.19
C LEU A 12 0.42 -75.01 -42.60
N ARG A 13 -0.08 -74.56 -43.76
CA ARG A 13 0.10 -73.17 -44.20
C ARG A 13 -0.63 -72.17 -43.28
N VAL A 14 -1.83 -72.52 -42.80
CA VAL A 14 -2.58 -71.70 -41.85
C VAL A 14 -1.89 -71.66 -40.52
N CYS A 15 -1.35 -72.76 -40.04
CA CYS A 15 -0.56 -72.81 -38.76
C CYS A 15 0.76 -72.00 -38.86
N VAL A 16 1.44 -72.06 -39.99
CA VAL A 16 2.68 -71.28 -40.22
C VAL A 16 2.33 -69.78 -40.34
N LEU A 17 1.24 -69.44 -41.04
CA LEU A 17 0.77 -68.03 -41.09
C LEU A 17 0.34 -67.51 -39.74
N ALA A 18 -0.36 -68.34 -38.93
CA ALA A 18 -0.78 -67.99 -37.57
C ALA A 18 0.40 -67.85 -36.59
N MET A 19 1.48 -68.57 -36.80
CA MET A 19 2.69 -68.53 -35.97
C MET A 19 3.56 -67.29 -36.32
N PHE A 20 3.48 -66.79 -37.58
CA PHE A 20 4.19 -65.56 -37.96
C PHE A 20 3.42 -64.29 -37.65
N CYS A 21 2.09 -64.36 -37.52
CA CYS A 21 1.25 -63.18 -37.19
C CYS A 21 1.61 -62.48 -35.88
N PRO A 22 1.86 -63.20 -34.75
CA PRO A 22 2.25 -62.53 -33.50
C PRO A 22 3.66 -61.94 -33.53
N ALA A 23 4.57 -62.40 -34.38
CA ALA A 23 5.90 -61.83 -34.51
C ALA A 23 5.89 -60.43 -35.17
N PHE A 24 4.89 -60.12 -35.98
CA PHE A 24 4.71 -58.77 -36.55
C PHE A 24 3.95 -57.79 -35.63
N LEU A 25 3.27 -58.29 -34.62
CA LEU A 25 2.54 -57.45 -33.65
C LEU A 25 3.38 -57.01 -32.45
N TRP A 26 4.60 -57.53 -32.29
CA TRP A 26 5.53 -57.16 -31.22
C TRP A 26 6.47 -56.02 -31.60
N ARG A 27 6.16 -55.22 -32.62
CA ARG A 27 6.72 -53.89 -32.74
C ARG A 27 6.01 -53.00 -31.74
N CYS A 28 6.36 -53.05 -30.48
CA CYS A 28 6.12 -51.96 -29.54
C CYS A 28 6.64 -50.67 -30.19
N ALA A 29 5.76 -49.78 -30.58
CA ALA A 29 6.14 -48.41 -30.82
C ALA A 29 6.66 -47.90 -29.47
N THR A 30 7.95 -47.77 -29.33
CA THR A 30 8.57 -47.00 -28.26
C THR A 30 8.06 -45.60 -28.46
N VAL A 31 7.16 -45.16 -27.57
CA VAL A 31 6.79 -43.75 -27.48
C VAL A 31 8.08 -43.07 -26.98
N MET A 32 8.92 -42.64 -27.90
CA MET A 32 9.97 -41.69 -27.57
C MET A 32 9.22 -40.44 -27.16
N ASN A 33 9.32 -40.06 -25.89
CA ASN A 33 9.03 -38.70 -25.50
C ASN A 33 9.85 -37.82 -26.46
N LEU A 34 9.18 -36.98 -27.19
CA LEU A 34 9.82 -35.92 -27.94
C LEU A 34 10.53 -35.04 -26.90
N GLU A 35 11.81 -35.32 -26.66
CA GLU A 35 12.66 -34.38 -25.96
C GLU A 35 12.73 -33.18 -26.90
N GLY A 36 12.05 -32.11 -26.52
CA GLY A 36 12.17 -30.83 -27.20
C GLY A 36 13.65 -30.40 -27.22
N GLY A 37 14.01 -29.56 -28.15
CA GLY A 37 15.33 -28.91 -28.15
C GLY A 37 15.59 -28.17 -26.83
N PRO A 38 16.79 -27.63 -26.63
CA PRO A 38 17.07 -26.79 -25.46
C PRO A 38 16.03 -25.68 -25.37
N ILE A 39 15.56 -25.44 -24.14
CA ILE A 39 14.57 -24.38 -23.86
C ILE A 39 15.19 -23.06 -24.26
N ASP A 40 14.46 -22.26 -25.04
CA ASP A 40 14.87 -20.91 -25.40
C ASP A 40 14.81 -20.00 -24.14
N THR A 41 15.90 -19.29 -23.88
CA THR A 41 16.05 -18.35 -22.76
C THR A 41 16.26 -16.92 -23.21
N LEU A 42 16.20 -16.67 -24.51
CA LEU A 42 16.42 -15.35 -25.09
C LEU A 42 15.11 -14.56 -25.12
N PRO A 43 15.14 -13.26 -24.83
CA PRO A 43 13.98 -12.39 -25.02
C PRO A 43 13.79 -12.03 -26.48
N PRO A 44 12.57 -11.64 -26.91
CA PRO A 44 12.33 -11.18 -28.26
C PRO A 44 13.16 -9.94 -28.60
N VAL A 45 13.64 -9.84 -29.85
CA VAL A 45 14.46 -8.73 -30.35
C VAL A 45 13.61 -7.82 -31.23
N ILE A 46 13.76 -6.50 -31.01
CA ILE A 46 13.07 -5.49 -31.80
C ILE A 46 13.71 -5.39 -33.18
N VAL A 47 12.93 -5.63 -34.22
CA VAL A 47 13.35 -5.54 -35.63
C VAL A 47 13.12 -4.15 -36.21
N SER A 48 11.96 -3.54 -35.90
CA SER A 48 11.63 -2.20 -36.40
C SER A 48 10.59 -1.50 -35.53
N MET A 49 10.61 -0.19 -35.54
CA MET A 49 9.61 0.69 -34.95
C MET A 49 9.16 1.72 -36.01
N LEU A 50 7.85 1.92 -36.12
CA LEU A 50 7.27 2.88 -37.08
C LEU A 50 6.20 3.73 -36.42
N PRO A 51 6.36 5.08 -36.25
CA PRO A 51 7.57 5.82 -36.59
C PRO A 51 8.82 5.37 -35.81
N ASP A 52 10.00 5.82 -36.23
CA ASP A 52 11.26 5.47 -35.56
C ASP A 52 11.28 5.94 -34.11
N ASN A 53 12.02 5.22 -33.28
CA ASN A 53 12.28 5.65 -31.91
C ASN A 53 13.05 6.99 -31.90
N PHE A 54 12.75 7.86 -30.92
CA PHE A 54 13.28 9.23 -30.82
C PHE A 54 12.84 10.18 -31.93
N THR A 55 11.71 9.90 -32.60
CA THR A 55 11.09 10.82 -33.58
C THR A 55 10.72 12.14 -32.91
N THR A 56 11.12 13.25 -33.55
CA THR A 56 10.73 14.62 -33.19
C THR A 56 9.54 15.10 -34.02
N ASN A 57 8.89 16.21 -33.60
CA ASN A 57 7.67 16.73 -34.23
C ASN A 57 6.61 15.65 -34.49
N PHE A 58 6.44 14.79 -33.50
CA PHE A 58 5.61 13.61 -33.58
C PHE A 58 4.13 13.95 -33.67
N THR A 59 3.46 13.48 -34.71
CA THR A 59 2.02 13.69 -34.97
C THR A 59 1.23 12.40 -35.12
N ALA A 60 1.91 11.27 -35.18
CA ALA A 60 1.29 9.98 -35.40
C ALA A 60 0.39 9.55 -34.21
N ARG A 61 -0.71 8.86 -34.51
CA ARG A 61 -1.61 8.29 -33.52
C ARG A 61 -1.41 6.79 -33.31
N LYS A 62 -0.60 6.16 -34.17
CA LYS A 62 -0.31 4.74 -34.14
C LYS A 62 1.19 4.51 -34.25
N ILE A 63 1.69 3.58 -33.45
CA ILE A 63 3.07 3.14 -33.45
C ILE A 63 3.06 1.63 -33.62
N TYR A 64 3.89 1.13 -34.53
CA TYR A 64 4.07 -0.30 -34.76
C TYR A 64 5.47 -0.70 -34.31
N VAL A 65 5.56 -1.71 -33.46
CA VAL A 65 6.82 -2.33 -33.06
C VAL A 65 6.80 -3.78 -33.53
N THR A 66 7.78 -4.18 -34.32
CA THR A 66 7.90 -5.52 -34.90
C THR A 66 9.06 -6.25 -34.23
N PHE A 67 8.87 -7.51 -33.91
CA PHE A 67 9.86 -8.40 -33.32
C PHE A 67 10.26 -9.52 -34.28
N ASP A 68 11.38 -10.17 -33.99
CA ASP A 68 11.89 -11.33 -34.72
C ASP A 68 11.00 -12.58 -34.54
N GLU A 69 10.25 -12.62 -33.43
CA GLU A 69 9.36 -13.71 -33.06
C GLU A 69 7.95 -13.25 -32.64
N PHE A 70 7.06 -14.19 -32.34
CA PHE A 70 5.75 -13.88 -31.79
C PHE A 70 5.87 -13.47 -30.31
N VAL A 71 5.17 -12.41 -29.95
CA VAL A 71 5.17 -11.86 -28.59
C VAL A 71 3.80 -11.90 -27.95
N GLN A 72 3.79 -11.92 -26.63
CA GLN A 72 2.59 -11.74 -25.81
C GLN A 72 2.73 -10.52 -24.91
N LEU A 73 1.60 -9.95 -24.49
CA LEU A 73 1.55 -8.85 -23.54
C LEU A 73 0.99 -9.37 -22.20
N LYS A 74 1.81 -9.30 -21.16
CA LYS A 74 1.44 -9.77 -19.81
C LYS A 74 1.51 -8.63 -18.82
N ASP A 75 0.58 -8.61 -17.85
CA ASP A 75 0.54 -7.64 -16.74
C ASP A 75 0.62 -6.17 -17.21
N GLN A 76 -0.03 -5.82 -18.34
CA GLN A 76 0.05 -4.49 -18.95
C GLN A 76 -0.32 -3.36 -18.00
N GLN A 77 -1.32 -3.54 -17.14
CA GLN A 77 -1.75 -2.49 -16.20
C GLN A 77 -0.67 -2.15 -15.18
N LYS A 78 0.09 -3.14 -14.77
CA LYS A 78 1.14 -3.05 -13.77
C LYS A 78 2.50 -2.61 -14.36
N GLU A 79 2.82 -3.09 -15.55
CA GLU A 79 4.15 -2.91 -16.13
C GLU A 79 4.22 -1.73 -17.12
N PHE A 80 3.12 -1.43 -17.84
CA PHE A 80 3.10 -0.36 -18.81
C PHE A 80 2.71 0.99 -18.20
N PHE A 81 3.56 1.99 -18.36
CA PHE A 81 3.29 3.36 -17.96
C PHE A 81 3.88 4.37 -18.95
N THR A 82 3.37 5.59 -18.94
CA THR A 82 3.83 6.69 -19.80
C THR A 82 4.45 7.80 -18.96
N SER A 83 5.47 8.42 -19.51
CA SER A 83 6.14 9.58 -18.93
C SER A 83 6.20 10.72 -19.95
N PRO A 84 5.54 11.86 -19.71
CA PRO A 84 4.57 12.11 -18.64
C PRO A 84 3.34 11.23 -18.72
N GLN A 85 2.59 11.13 -17.63
CA GLN A 85 1.36 10.34 -17.57
C GLN A 85 0.31 10.89 -18.54
N MET A 86 -0.23 10.03 -19.39
CA MET A 86 -1.32 10.36 -20.29
C MET A 86 -2.68 10.18 -19.58
N LYS A 87 -3.60 11.13 -19.74
CA LYS A 87 -4.97 11.03 -19.19
C LYS A 87 -5.71 9.81 -19.73
N LYS A 88 -5.51 9.49 -21.00
CA LYS A 88 -6.03 8.28 -21.64
C LYS A 88 -4.85 7.38 -21.97
N LYS A 89 -4.68 6.28 -21.23
CA LYS A 89 -3.60 5.31 -21.49
C LYS A 89 -3.65 4.84 -22.95
N PRO A 90 -2.49 4.74 -23.62
CA PRO A 90 -2.41 4.13 -24.96
C PRO A 90 -2.96 2.70 -24.96
N GLN A 91 -3.66 2.34 -26.01
CA GLN A 91 -4.16 0.98 -26.16
C GLN A 91 -3.10 0.13 -26.86
N LEU A 92 -2.74 -0.99 -26.23
CA LEU A 92 -1.81 -1.97 -26.79
C LEU A 92 -2.58 -3.14 -27.38
N SER A 93 -2.18 -3.61 -28.56
CA SER A 93 -2.74 -4.81 -29.18
C SER A 93 -1.69 -5.56 -30.01
N ILE A 94 -1.73 -6.88 -29.96
CA ILE A 94 -0.83 -7.73 -30.74
C ILE A 94 -1.29 -7.76 -32.20
N ARG A 95 -0.33 -7.66 -33.13
CA ARG A 95 -0.54 -7.74 -34.57
C ARG A 95 0.59 -8.56 -35.22
N GLY A 96 0.32 -9.82 -35.50
CA GLY A 96 1.35 -10.74 -36.01
C GLY A 96 2.52 -10.87 -35.05
N ARG A 97 3.74 -10.63 -35.50
CA ARG A 97 4.96 -10.59 -34.69
C ARG A 97 5.22 -9.21 -34.09
N GLY A 98 4.20 -8.43 -33.80
CA GLY A 98 4.42 -7.08 -33.31
C GLY A 98 3.30 -6.56 -32.44
N ILE A 99 3.51 -5.35 -31.96
CA ILE A 99 2.59 -4.61 -31.10
C ILE A 99 2.15 -3.34 -31.82
N LEU A 100 0.86 -3.13 -31.90
CA LEU A 100 0.26 -1.86 -32.28
C LEU A 100 -0.08 -1.07 -31.02
N ILE A 101 0.47 0.13 -30.91
CA ILE A 101 0.22 1.10 -29.84
C ILE A 101 -0.65 2.22 -30.43
N GLN A 102 -1.82 2.45 -29.84
CA GLN A 102 -2.74 3.51 -30.25
C GLN A 102 -2.80 4.61 -29.19
N ILE A 103 -2.34 5.80 -29.53
CA ILE A 103 -2.40 6.99 -28.66
C ILE A 103 -3.78 7.62 -28.83
N LYS A 104 -4.55 7.65 -27.74
CA LYS A 104 -5.92 8.20 -27.68
C LYS A 104 -6.00 9.55 -26.99
N ASP A 105 -4.92 9.95 -26.35
CA ASP A 105 -4.85 11.22 -25.63
C ASP A 105 -4.46 12.38 -26.53
N THR A 106 -4.72 13.61 -26.06
CA THR A 106 -4.20 14.81 -26.69
C THR A 106 -2.82 15.08 -26.09
N LEU A 107 -1.80 15.04 -26.95
CA LEU A 107 -0.42 15.28 -26.54
C LEU A 107 -0.18 16.76 -26.29
N LYS A 108 0.61 17.07 -25.25
CA LYS A 108 1.10 18.44 -24.98
C LYS A 108 2.14 18.82 -26.00
N GLU A 109 2.20 20.08 -26.39
CA GLU A 109 3.22 20.62 -27.27
C GLU A 109 4.60 20.67 -26.58
N ASN A 110 5.66 20.61 -27.38
CA ASN A 110 7.07 20.71 -26.92
C ASN A 110 7.39 19.78 -25.72
N THR A 111 6.87 18.55 -25.78
CA THR A 111 6.97 17.58 -24.70
C THR A 111 7.56 16.27 -25.20
N THR A 112 8.55 15.77 -24.49
CA THR A 112 9.11 14.43 -24.70
C THR A 112 8.26 13.40 -23.95
N TYR A 113 7.82 12.38 -24.67
CA TYR A 113 7.04 11.25 -24.13
C TYR A 113 7.87 9.98 -24.20
N ALA A 114 7.83 9.20 -23.14
CA ALA A 114 8.38 7.85 -23.09
C ALA A 114 7.25 6.84 -22.77
N LEU A 115 7.09 5.82 -23.58
CA LEU A 115 6.23 4.68 -23.36
C LEU A 115 7.10 3.57 -22.79
N ASN A 116 6.93 3.24 -21.53
CA ASN A 116 7.73 2.26 -20.80
C ASN A 116 6.94 0.95 -20.67
N PHE A 117 7.52 -0.16 -21.09
CA PHE A 117 6.84 -1.46 -21.10
C PHE A 117 7.23 -2.35 -19.93
N GLY A 118 8.29 -2.00 -19.18
CA GLY A 118 8.79 -2.83 -18.09
C GLY A 118 9.08 -4.25 -18.57
N SER A 119 8.41 -5.25 -17.97
CA SER A 119 8.48 -6.65 -18.37
C SER A 119 7.20 -7.16 -19.07
N ALA A 120 6.36 -6.25 -19.59
CA ALA A 120 5.08 -6.61 -20.21
C ALA A 120 5.23 -7.36 -21.53
N VAL A 121 6.26 -7.07 -22.31
CA VAL A 121 6.53 -7.73 -23.60
C VAL A 121 7.35 -8.99 -23.36
N ARG A 122 6.84 -10.13 -23.81
CA ARG A 122 7.49 -11.43 -23.63
C ARG A 122 7.37 -12.24 -24.90
N ASP A 123 8.29 -13.21 -25.11
CA ASP A 123 8.07 -14.21 -26.16
C ASP A 123 6.79 -15.01 -25.90
N ASN A 124 6.24 -15.58 -26.96
CA ASN A 124 4.96 -16.29 -26.87
C ASN A 124 5.10 -17.72 -26.34
N ASN A 125 6.26 -18.34 -26.45
CA ASN A 125 6.45 -19.76 -26.15
C ASN A 125 6.90 -19.98 -24.71
N GLU A 126 8.06 -19.48 -24.33
CA GLU A 126 8.67 -19.64 -23.02
C GLU A 126 8.31 -18.51 -22.03
N GLY A 127 7.92 -17.35 -22.55
CA GLY A 127 7.53 -16.20 -21.75
C GLY A 127 8.72 -15.37 -21.27
N ASN A 128 9.87 -15.43 -21.95
CA ASN A 128 11.06 -14.65 -21.62
C ASN A 128 10.78 -13.14 -21.77
N PRO A 129 10.92 -12.32 -20.74
CA PRO A 129 10.57 -10.91 -20.82
C PRO A 129 11.66 -10.09 -21.51
N LEU A 130 11.23 -9.18 -22.40
CA LEU A 130 12.06 -8.11 -22.91
C LEU A 130 12.06 -6.96 -21.88
N TYR A 131 13.08 -6.93 -21.02
CA TYR A 131 13.19 -5.90 -19.98
C TYR A 131 13.49 -4.53 -20.54
N SER A 132 12.97 -3.50 -19.87
CA SER A 132 13.29 -2.08 -20.12
C SER A 132 13.03 -1.60 -21.55
N MET A 133 12.12 -2.26 -22.28
CA MET A 133 11.68 -1.76 -23.58
C MET A 133 11.05 -0.38 -23.42
N ARG A 134 11.54 0.60 -24.20
CA ARG A 134 11.04 1.96 -24.24
C ARG A 134 10.85 2.45 -25.64
N TYR A 135 9.78 3.23 -25.86
CA TYR A 135 9.59 4.01 -27.08
C TYR A 135 9.48 5.48 -26.72
N VAL A 136 10.37 6.29 -27.25
CA VAL A 136 10.49 7.71 -26.92
C VAL A 136 10.21 8.56 -28.16
N PHE A 137 9.48 9.65 -28.00
CA PHE A 137 9.21 10.61 -29.05
C PHE A 137 8.99 12.00 -28.46
N SER A 138 9.16 13.04 -29.26
CA SER A 138 8.87 14.42 -28.86
C SER A 138 7.88 15.07 -29.80
N THR A 139 6.93 15.79 -29.25
CA THR A 139 6.01 16.65 -30.03
C THR A 139 6.70 17.96 -30.46
N GLY A 140 7.85 18.29 -29.87
CA GLY A 140 8.69 19.41 -30.24
C GLY A 140 9.84 19.01 -31.18
N PRO A 141 10.71 19.97 -31.52
CA PRO A 141 11.83 19.76 -32.44
C PRO A 141 12.97 18.95 -31.83
N GLU A 142 13.02 18.80 -30.52
CA GLU A 142 14.07 18.12 -29.79
C GLU A 142 13.53 17.09 -28.80
N VAL A 143 14.33 16.08 -28.49
CA VAL A 143 14.07 15.11 -27.42
C VAL A 143 14.92 15.50 -26.22
N ASP A 144 14.30 15.67 -25.07
CA ASP A 144 15.00 15.96 -23.82
C ASP A 144 15.94 14.80 -23.46
N SER A 145 17.18 15.10 -23.01
CA SER A 145 18.24 14.10 -22.90
C SER A 145 18.86 13.94 -21.52
N MET A 146 18.53 14.83 -20.56
CA MET A 146 19.11 14.74 -19.22
C MET A 146 18.66 13.45 -18.49
N VAL A 147 19.57 12.91 -17.70
CA VAL A 147 19.38 11.66 -16.96
C VAL A 147 19.73 11.88 -15.49
N VAL A 148 18.95 11.32 -14.61
CA VAL A 148 19.18 11.35 -13.15
C VAL A 148 19.00 9.94 -12.60
N SER A 149 19.90 9.54 -11.72
CA SER A 149 19.83 8.28 -10.99
C SER A 149 19.47 8.50 -9.53
N GLY A 150 18.96 7.46 -8.90
CA GLY A 150 18.70 7.51 -7.46
C GLY A 150 18.28 6.16 -6.88
N TYR A 151 17.98 6.18 -5.60
CA TYR A 151 17.68 4.99 -4.82
C TYR A 151 16.50 5.22 -3.88
N THR A 152 15.65 4.23 -3.75
CA THR A 152 14.49 4.21 -2.85
C THR A 152 14.67 3.14 -1.78
N ALA A 153 14.57 3.52 -0.51
CA ALA A 153 14.67 2.60 0.61
C ALA A 153 13.62 2.94 1.68
N ASP A 154 13.12 1.92 2.35
CA ASP A 154 12.26 2.08 3.51
C ASP A 154 12.99 2.87 4.60
N SER A 155 12.29 3.82 5.21
CA SER A 155 12.87 4.74 6.21
C SER A 155 13.25 4.05 7.52
N TYR A 156 12.61 2.93 7.84
CA TYR A 156 12.79 2.20 9.10
C TYR A 156 13.76 1.02 8.95
N THR A 157 13.54 0.16 7.94
CA THR A 157 14.35 -1.06 7.73
C THR A 157 15.58 -0.81 6.88
N ALA A 158 15.60 0.28 6.10
CA ALA A 158 16.60 0.58 5.07
C ALA A 158 16.64 -0.43 3.91
N ASP A 159 15.67 -1.33 3.82
CA ASP A 159 15.52 -2.24 2.68
C ASP A 159 15.14 -1.47 1.41
N SER A 160 15.55 -1.98 0.25
CA SER A 160 15.18 -1.38 -1.03
C SER A 160 13.67 -1.49 -1.27
N VAL A 161 13.05 -0.37 -1.69
CA VAL A 161 11.64 -0.33 -2.09
C VAL A 161 11.57 -0.46 -3.61
N ALA A 162 11.22 -1.67 -4.07
CA ALA A 162 11.14 -1.99 -5.48
C ALA A 162 9.93 -1.35 -6.16
N LYS A 163 10.06 -1.05 -7.47
CA LYS A 163 8.95 -0.59 -8.34
C LYS A 163 8.29 0.71 -7.92
N SER A 164 8.91 1.49 -7.03
CA SER A 164 8.44 2.84 -6.70
C SER A 164 8.43 3.74 -7.93
N PHE A 165 7.40 4.55 -8.07
CA PHE A 165 7.35 5.61 -9.07
C PHE A 165 8.06 6.85 -8.55
N ILE A 166 8.88 7.46 -9.38
CA ILE A 166 9.61 8.70 -9.09
C ILE A 166 9.08 9.78 -10.02
N CYS A 167 8.51 10.82 -9.44
CA CYS A 167 7.79 11.87 -10.11
C CYS A 167 8.54 13.19 -10.06
N PHE A 168 8.86 13.74 -11.21
CA PHE A 168 9.57 15.01 -11.38
C PHE A 168 8.57 16.11 -11.76
N PHE A 169 8.43 17.11 -10.91
CA PHE A 169 7.54 18.26 -11.12
C PHE A 169 8.40 19.50 -11.35
N PRO A 170 8.28 20.21 -12.50
CA PRO A 170 9.00 21.46 -12.72
C PRO A 170 8.71 22.45 -11.60
N ALA A 171 9.73 23.02 -10.99
CA ALA A 171 9.59 23.84 -9.79
C ALA A 171 8.82 25.14 -10.02
N ASP A 172 8.88 25.69 -11.22
CA ASP A 172 8.13 26.90 -11.65
C ASP A 172 6.65 26.64 -11.88
N SER A 173 6.24 25.39 -12.03
CA SER A 173 4.87 24.97 -12.30
C SER A 173 4.11 24.56 -11.03
N VAL A 174 4.74 24.64 -9.85
CA VAL A 174 4.19 24.22 -8.57
C VAL A 174 4.15 25.40 -7.60
N GLU A 175 2.96 25.72 -7.09
CA GLU A 175 2.80 26.75 -6.06
C GLU A 175 3.48 26.29 -4.75
N ASP A 176 4.26 27.19 -4.16
CA ASP A 176 4.88 27.01 -2.87
C ASP A 176 3.89 27.37 -1.76
N VAL A 177 3.25 26.37 -1.15
CA VAL A 177 2.36 26.57 -0.01
C VAL A 177 3.11 26.12 1.25
N PRO A 178 3.53 27.04 2.14
CA PRO A 178 4.40 26.71 3.27
C PRO A 178 3.81 25.71 4.27
N GLU A 179 2.49 25.63 4.39
CA GLU A 179 1.81 24.83 5.42
C GLU A 179 1.42 23.42 4.94
N TYR A 180 1.32 23.20 3.63
CA TYR A 180 0.86 21.91 3.09
C TYR A 180 1.32 21.68 1.66
N ASP A 181 2.17 20.69 1.46
CA ASP A 181 2.63 20.28 0.13
C ASP A 181 1.59 19.40 -0.56
N SER A 182 0.83 20.00 -1.46
CA SER A 182 -0.19 19.33 -2.26
C SER A 182 0.29 18.95 -3.67
N THR A 183 1.58 19.01 -3.94
CA THR A 183 2.16 18.83 -5.28
C THR A 183 1.68 17.53 -5.95
N MET A 184 1.77 16.41 -5.27
CA MET A 184 1.39 15.10 -5.81
C MET A 184 -0.11 14.96 -6.09
N PHE A 185 -0.95 15.79 -5.48
CA PHE A 185 -2.41 15.72 -5.63
C PHE A 185 -2.95 16.68 -6.70
N LYS A 186 -2.30 17.83 -6.87
CA LYS A 186 -2.78 18.91 -7.75
C LYS A 186 -2.15 18.88 -9.13
N TYR A 187 -0.91 18.46 -9.23
CA TYR A 187 -0.12 18.61 -10.45
C TYR A 187 0.21 17.26 -11.08
N GLN A 188 0.43 17.27 -12.38
CA GLN A 188 0.94 16.11 -13.10
C GLN A 188 2.45 16.22 -13.25
N PRO A 189 3.22 15.18 -12.95
CA PRO A 189 4.66 15.19 -13.15
C PRO A 189 5.01 15.33 -14.64
N ALA A 190 6.07 16.06 -14.92
CA ALA A 190 6.61 16.18 -16.27
C ALA A 190 7.36 14.92 -16.70
N VAL A 191 8.04 14.27 -15.77
CA VAL A 191 8.73 12.99 -16.02
C VAL A 191 8.41 12.02 -14.88
N ILE A 192 8.21 10.76 -15.26
CA ILE A 192 8.01 9.65 -14.33
C ILE A 192 9.04 8.57 -14.66
N ALA A 193 9.77 8.14 -13.63
CA ALA A 193 10.61 6.95 -13.67
C ALA A 193 10.07 5.88 -12.73
N ARG A 194 10.58 4.66 -12.83
CA ARG A 194 10.25 3.57 -11.91
C ARG A 194 11.53 2.90 -11.42
N ALA A 195 11.59 2.64 -10.12
CA ALA A 195 12.70 1.91 -9.52
C ALA A 195 12.68 0.44 -9.93
N GLU A 196 13.86 -0.12 -10.12
CA GLU A 196 14.07 -1.55 -10.34
C GLU A 196 13.88 -2.35 -9.04
N THR A 197 14.01 -3.66 -9.11
CA THR A 197 13.84 -4.56 -7.95
C THR A 197 14.84 -4.31 -6.82
N ASN A 198 15.98 -3.70 -7.13
CA ASN A 198 17.02 -3.31 -6.17
C ASN A 198 16.83 -1.89 -5.60
N GLY A 199 15.73 -1.21 -5.92
CA GLY A 199 15.44 0.15 -5.48
C GLY A 199 16.16 1.26 -6.28
N ILE A 200 17.06 0.93 -7.20
CA ILE A 200 17.72 1.90 -8.09
C ILE A 200 16.75 2.34 -9.18
N PHE A 201 16.71 3.62 -9.45
CA PHE A 201 16.00 4.17 -10.61
C PHE A 201 16.91 5.02 -11.49
N ILE A 202 16.57 5.07 -12.77
CA ILE A 202 17.19 5.93 -13.77
C ILE A 202 16.08 6.69 -14.49
N ALA A 203 15.93 7.96 -14.13
CA ALA A 203 15.00 8.87 -14.78
C ALA A 203 15.69 9.46 -16.03
N GLN A 204 15.04 9.39 -17.16
CA GLN A 204 15.57 9.83 -18.44
C GLN A 204 14.60 10.80 -19.12
N ASN A 205 15.10 11.53 -20.08
CA ASN A 205 14.34 12.52 -20.84
C ASN A 205 13.86 13.69 -19.97
N LEU A 206 14.72 14.15 -19.06
CA LEU A 206 14.51 15.36 -18.27
C LEU A 206 15.04 16.60 -19.04
N LYS A 207 14.47 17.75 -18.74
CA LYS A 207 14.99 19.06 -19.15
C LYS A 207 16.04 19.55 -18.15
N PRO A 208 16.97 20.41 -18.53
CA PRO A 208 17.94 21.03 -17.60
C PRO A 208 17.29 22.18 -16.81
N ILE A 209 16.25 21.87 -16.02
CA ILE A 209 15.50 22.82 -15.18
C ILE A 209 15.37 22.27 -13.76
N PRO A 210 15.11 23.12 -12.76
CA PRO A 210 14.85 22.66 -11.40
C PRO A 210 13.54 21.87 -11.29
N TYR A 211 13.58 20.75 -10.55
CA TYR A 211 12.40 19.91 -10.25
C TYR A 211 12.24 19.73 -8.74
N ARG A 212 11.00 19.67 -8.29
CA ARG A 212 10.62 18.99 -7.04
C ARG A 212 10.42 17.52 -7.34
N VAL A 213 10.96 16.65 -6.49
CA VAL A 213 10.99 15.21 -6.78
C VAL A 213 10.36 14.45 -5.62
N TYR A 214 9.40 13.59 -5.95
CA TYR A 214 8.71 12.72 -5.03
C TYR A 214 8.78 11.28 -5.51
N ALA A 215 8.74 10.35 -4.57
CA ALA A 215 8.64 8.93 -4.86
C ALA A 215 7.41 8.34 -4.15
N PHE A 216 6.76 7.34 -4.74
CA PHE A 216 5.73 6.57 -4.07
C PHE A 216 5.72 5.11 -4.53
N GLU A 217 5.38 4.19 -3.62
CA GLU A 217 5.18 2.77 -3.91
C GLU A 217 3.70 2.55 -4.21
N ASP A 218 3.35 2.28 -5.47
CA ASP A 218 1.98 2.02 -5.92
C ASP A 218 1.55 0.58 -5.58
N LYS A 219 0.95 0.38 -4.40
CA LYS A 219 0.56 -0.95 -3.90
C LYS A 219 -0.63 -1.55 -4.65
N ASN A 220 -1.53 -0.74 -5.15
CA ASN A 220 -2.75 -1.18 -5.86
C ASN A 220 -2.64 -1.12 -7.39
N ASN A 221 -1.49 -0.69 -7.94
CA ASN A 221 -1.16 -0.63 -9.37
C ASN A 221 -2.10 0.27 -10.19
N ASN A 222 -2.56 1.37 -9.62
CA ASN A 222 -3.39 2.37 -10.28
C ASN A 222 -2.57 3.57 -10.82
N GLN A 223 -1.28 3.69 -10.47
CA GLN A 223 -0.36 4.77 -10.83
C GLN A 223 -0.79 6.14 -10.28
N ILE A 224 -1.47 6.14 -9.15
CA ILE A 224 -1.91 7.32 -8.41
C ILE A 224 -1.46 7.14 -6.98
N TYR A 225 -0.85 8.16 -6.39
CA TYR A 225 -0.48 8.14 -4.98
C TYR A 225 -1.74 8.20 -4.10
N GLU A 226 -1.90 7.23 -3.22
CA GLU A 226 -2.97 7.15 -2.23
C GLU A 226 -2.38 7.19 -0.81
N PRO A 227 -2.55 8.31 -0.09
CA PRO A 227 -2.10 8.42 1.29
C PRO A 227 -2.63 7.29 2.17
N SER A 228 -1.89 6.92 3.20
CA SER A 228 -2.15 5.81 4.13
C SER A 228 -2.16 4.39 3.54
N VAL A 229 -2.14 4.24 2.22
CA VAL A 229 -1.99 2.95 1.52
C VAL A 229 -0.58 2.80 1.00
N ASP A 230 -0.13 3.80 0.24
CA ASP A 230 1.15 3.82 -0.44
C ASP A 230 2.25 4.40 0.44
N GLN A 231 3.46 3.87 0.31
CA GLN A 231 4.62 4.55 0.87
C GLN A 231 4.98 5.77 0.02
N VAL A 232 5.39 6.84 0.65
CA VAL A 232 5.84 8.07 0.00
C VAL A 232 7.23 8.43 0.46
N GLY A 233 8.02 9.06 -0.42
CA GLY A 233 9.30 9.68 -0.12
C GLY A 233 9.39 11.02 -0.83
N PHE A 234 10.00 11.99 -0.21
CA PHE A 234 10.24 13.30 -0.80
C PHE A 234 11.63 13.81 -0.48
N LEU A 235 12.09 14.75 -1.28
CA LEU A 235 13.35 15.46 -1.09
C LEU A 235 13.06 16.93 -0.78
N THR A 236 13.81 17.48 0.15
CA THR A 236 13.72 18.92 0.47
C THR A 236 14.39 19.75 -0.62
N GLY A 237 13.67 20.77 -1.13
CA GLY A 237 14.19 21.68 -2.14
C GLY A 237 13.98 21.22 -3.59
N THR A 238 14.76 21.79 -4.48
CA THR A 238 14.68 21.54 -5.92
C THR A 238 16.01 20.99 -6.45
N TYR A 239 15.94 20.17 -7.47
CA TYR A 239 17.11 19.52 -8.07
C TYR A 239 17.11 19.77 -9.57
N ASN A 240 18.19 20.37 -10.06
CA ASN A 240 18.41 20.58 -11.49
C ASN A 240 19.32 19.45 -12.01
N PRO A 241 18.87 18.65 -12.98
CA PRO A 241 19.70 17.58 -13.56
C PRO A 241 21.07 18.03 -14.07
N ALA A 242 21.15 19.28 -14.57
CA ALA A 242 22.41 19.83 -15.08
C ALA A 242 23.44 20.18 -13.99
N GLU A 243 23.03 20.25 -12.74
CA GLU A 243 23.87 20.62 -11.60
C GLU A 243 24.25 19.41 -10.74
N LEU A 244 23.66 18.24 -11.00
CA LEU A 244 24.00 17.01 -10.30
C LEU A 244 25.35 16.46 -10.78
N PRO A 245 26.11 15.78 -9.91
CA PRO A 245 27.37 15.17 -10.30
C PRO A 245 27.18 14.07 -11.35
N ASP A 246 28.20 13.80 -12.13
CA ASP A 246 28.22 12.66 -13.06
C ASP A 246 28.08 11.34 -12.28
N PHE A 247 27.49 10.33 -12.89
CA PHE A 247 27.30 9.01 -12.31
C PHE A 247 27.53 7.88 -13.32
N GLY A 248 27.93 6.72 -12.82
CA GLY A 248 28.10 5.52 -13.63
C GLY A 248 26.80 4.74 -13.79
N ILE A 249 26.60 4.15 -14.97
CA ILE A 249 25.52 3.18 -15.24
C ILE A 249 26.17 1.89 -15.71
N TRP A 250 25.80 0.77 -15.15
CA TRP A 250 26.29 -0.54 -15.58
C TRP A 250 25.22 -1.63 -15.47
N TYR A 251 25.41 -2.69 -16.22
CA TYR A 251 24.54 -3.86 -16.20
C TYR A 251 25.10 -4.96 -15.32
N ASP A 252 24.37 -5.37 -14.29
CA ASP A 252 24.69 -6.54 -13.50
C ASP A 252 24.22 -7.80 -14.26
N SER A 253 25.16 -8.47 -14.91
CA SER A 253 24.87 -9.67 -15.72
C SER A 253 24.45 -10.89 -14.89
N ILE A 254 24.81 -10.93 -13.61
CA ILE A 254 24.44 -12.02 -12.69
C ILE A 254 22.98 -11.90 -12.28
N ARG A 255 22.60 -10.69 -11.87
CA ARG A 255 21.23 -10.39 -11.38
C ARG A 255 20.30 -9.89 -12.48
N ARG A 256 20.82 -9.66 -13.68
CA ARG A 256 20.09 -9.24 -14.88
C ARG A 256 19.30 -7.92 -14.73
N TYR A 257 19.88 -6.93 -14.08
CA TYR A 257 19.31 -5.59 -14.01
C TYR A 257 20.36 -4.49 -14.28
N VAL A 258 19.84 -3.32 -14.67
CA VAL A 258 20.65 -2.10 -14.79
C VAL A 258 20.79 -1.51 -13.39
N THR A 259 22.00 -1.09 -13.04
CA THR A 259 22.28 -0.35 -11.80
C THR A 259 23.07 0.92 -12.09
N ALA A 260 23.07 1.84 -11.15
CA ALA A 260 23.75 3.12 -11.28
C ALA A 260 24.20 3.64 -9.92
N ASP A 261 25.20 4.53 -9.91
CA ASP A 261 25.50 5.32 -8.72
C ASP A 261 24.33 6.27 -8.44
N PRO A 262 23.69 6.21 -7.25
CA PRO A 262 22.54 7.04 -6.98
C PRO A 262 22.95 8.49 -6.67
N GLN A 263 22.34 9.45 -7.35
CA GLN A 263 22.45 10.89 -7.09
C GLN A 263 21.40 11.37 -6.08
N LEU A 264 20.19 10.78 -6.12
CA LEU A 264 19.07 11.10 -5.25
C LEU A 264 18.72 9.91 -4.35
N TYR A 265 18.45 10.16 -3.06
CA TYR A 265 18.12 9.13 -2.08
C TYR A 265 16.77 9.42 -1.45
N PHE A 266 15.80 8.51 -1.64
CA PHE A 266 14.48 8.59 -1.04
C PHE A 266 14.37 7.67 0.16
N ARG A 267 13.92 8.23 1.29
CA ARG A 267 13.46 7.47 2.46
C ARG A 267 11.95 7.36 2.36
N MET A 268 11.48 6.14 2.12
CA MET A 268 10.06 5.85 1.92
C MET A 268 9.41 5.52 3.25
N PHE A 269 8.23 6.08 3.49
CA PHE A 269 7.43 5.81 4.68
C PHE A 269 5.95 5.84 4.34
N THR A 270 5.12 5.18 5.15
CA THR A 270 3.65 5.29 5.03
C THR A 270 3.20 6.40 5.97
N ASP A 271 2.47 7.38 5.45
CA ASP A 271 1.85 8.41 6.27
C ASP A 271 0.54 7.88 6.86
N GLU A 272 0.61 7.26 8.04
CA GLU A 272 -0.56 6.78 8.76
C GLU A 272 -1.48 7.93 9.24
N ALA A 273 -0.96 9.15 9.31
CA ALA A 273 -1.72 10.33 9.72
C ALA A 273 -2.57 10.92 8.60
N PHE A 274 -2.34 10.52 7.35
CA PHE A 274 -3.04 11.06 6.19
C PHE A 274 -4.41 10.38 5.93
N GLY A 275 -5.15 10.07 6.98
CA GLY A 275 -6.57 9.76 6.86
C GLY A 275 -7.39 11.06 6.77
N ARG A 276 -8.51 11.06 6.04
CA ARG A 276 -9.48 12.16 6.14
C ARG A 276 -9.86 12.37 7.60
N GLN A 277 -9.60 13.55 8.14
CA GLN A 277 -9.91 13.84 9.53
C GLN A 277 -11.39 14.11 9.72
N TYR A 278 -12.08 13.28 10.46
CA TYR A 278 -13.45 13.46 10.92
C TYR A 278 -13.70 12.61 12.17
N LEU A 279 -14.66 13.02 12.98
CA LEU A 279 -15.12 12.22 14.11
C LEU A 279 -16.00 11.08 13.60
N ARG A 280 -15.52 9.84 13.74
CA ARG A 280 -16.20 8.62 13.26
C ARG A 280 -17.32 8.20 14.20
N GLU A 281 -17.01 8.21 15.49
CA GLU A 281 -17.93 7.69 16.51
C GLU A 281 -17.62 8.35 17.87
N SER A 282 -18.63 8.43 18.73
CA SER A 282 -18.49 8.82 20.12
C SER A 282 -19.36 7.93 21.00
N GLU A 283 -18.79 7.45 22.11
CA GLU A 283 -19.49 6.59 23.06
C GLU A 283 -19.18 6.99 24.51
N ARG A 284 -20.01 6.56 25.44
CA ARG A 284 -19.79 6.74 26.87
C ARG A 284 -19.93 5.39 27.57
N PRO A 285 -18.84 4.60 27.61
CA PRO A 285 -18.85 3.25 28.15
C PRO A 285 -19.02 3.20 29.68
N VAL A 286 -18.55 4.24 30.38
CA VAL A 286 -18.64 4.38 31.82
C VAL A 286 -19.20 5.75 32.16
N GLN A 287 -19.83 5.88 33.33
CA GLN A 287 -20.47 7.14 33.74
C GLN A 287 -19.54 8.36 33.66
N HIS A 288 -18.29 8.21 34.02
CA HIS A 288 -17.28 9.29 34.06
C HIS A 288 -16.34 9.35 32.87
N LYS A 289 -16.50 8.45 31.85
CA LYS A 289 -15.60 8.36 30.71
C LYS A 289 -16.38 8.33 29.42
N ALA A 290 -16.04 9.20 28.48
CA ALA A 290 -16.46 9.08 27.09
C ALA A 290 -15.24 8.87 26.17
N LEU A 291 -15.45 8.23 25.05
CA LEU A 291 -14.46 7.97 24.02
C LEU A 291 -14.88 8.63 22.71
N LEU A 292 -13.96 9.33 22.10
CA LEU A 292 -14.10 9.93 20.78
C LEU A 292 -13.16 9.18 19.83
N TYR A 293 -13.69 8.61 18.76
CA TYR A 293 -12.95 7.89 17.74
C TYR A 293 -12.84 8.73 16.48
N PHE A 294 -11.65 9.14 16.16
CA PHE A 294 -11.36 9.87 14.92
C PHE A 294 -10.91 8.91 13.82
N ASN A 295 -11.15 9.29 12.58
CA ASN A 295 -10.73 8.48 11.43
C ASN A 295 -9.22 8.59 11.15
N ALA A 296 -8.60 9.71 11.48
CA ALA A 296 -7.17 9.94 11.35
C ALA A 296 -6.52 10.25 12.69
N GLY A 297 -5.26 9.95 12.82
CA GLY A 297 -4.47 10.24 14.02
C GLY A 297 -4.25 11.74 14.25
N HIS A 298 -3.81 12.06 15.45
CA HIS A 298 -3.46 13.42 15.86
C HIS A 298 -4.51 14.50 15.55
N PRO A 299 -5.80 14.30 15.94
CA PRO A 299 -6.83 15.30 15.70
C PRO A 299 -6.46 16.64 16.38
N ARG A 300 -6.53 17.73 15.62
CA ARG A 300 -6.40 19.06 16.19
C ARG A 300 -7.74 19.50 16.72
N ILE A 301 -7.93 19.35 18.03
CA ILE A 301 -9.14 19.76 18.75
C ILE A 301 -8.91 21.17 19.27
N ASP A 302 -9.73 22.13 18.84
CA ASP A 302 -9.65 23.51 19.27
C ASP A 302 -10.43 23.74 20.58
N SER A 303 -11.61 23.12 20.73
CA SER A 303 -12.40 23.19 21.96
C SER A 303 -13.41 22.04 22.08
N ILE A 304 -13.72 21.69 23.34
CA ILE A 304 -14.84 20.82 23.70
C ILE A 304 -15.63 21.53 24.79
N VAL A 305 -16.92 21.76 24.57
CA VAL A 305 -17.81 22.44 25.49
C VAL A 305 -19.04 21.59 25.75
N PHE A 306 -19.38 21.38 27.02
CA PHE A 306 -20.58 20.66 27.43
C PHE A 306 -21.59 21.58 28.10
N ASP A 307 -22.89 21.29 27.91
CA ASP A 307 -23.96 22.09 28.45
C ASP A 307 -24.00 22.06 30.00
N SER A 308 -23.61 20.94 30.60
CA SER A 308 -23.76 20.65 32.03
C SER A 308 -22.45 20.44 32.79
N ILE A 309 -21.30 20.47 32.11
CA ILE A 309 -19.97 20.20 32.72
C ILE A 309 -19.02 21.34 32.40
N PRO A 310 -18.45 22.01 33.42
CA PRO A 310 -17.41 23.03 33.19
C PRO A 310 -16.20 22.46 32.47
N ALA A 311 -15.58 23.24 31.58
CA ALA A 311 -14.45 22.78 30.77
C ALA A 311 -13.22 22.40 31.60
N ASP A 312 -12.99 23.06 32.75
CA ASP A 312 -11.92 22.75 33.70
C ASP A 312 -12.10 21.41 34.44
N ARG A 313 -13.30 20.81 34.33
CA ARG A 313 -13.62 19.50 34.91
C ARG A 313 -13.62 18.38 33.86
N VAL A 314 -13.13 18.65 32.66
CA VAL A 314 -12.97 17.67 31.59
C VAL A 314 -11.49 17.41 31.36
N ILE A 315 -11.05 16.18 31.64
CA ILE A 315 -9.66 15.76 31.39
C ILE A 315 -9.63 15.05 30.04
N ILE A 316 -8.75 15.49 29.16
CA ILE A 316 -8.59 14.94 27.80
C ILE A 316 -7.35 14.05 27.80
N GLU A 317 -7.52 12.79 27.47
CA GLU A 317 -6.45 11.80 27.47
C GLU A 317 -6.41 11.01 26.16
N PRO A 318 -5.30 11.03 25.38
CA PRO A 318 -5.12 10.14 24.24
C PRO A 318 -4.98 8.69 24.70
N GLN A 319 -5.78 7.78 24.12
CA GLN A 319 -5.78 6.34 24.47
C GLN A 319 -4.97 5.50 23.49
N SER A 320 -4.74 5.97 22.28
CA SER A 320 -4.00 5.25 21.24
C SER A 320 -2.63 5.91 20.97
N ARG A 321 -1.69 5.13 20.43
CA ARG A 321 -0.37 5.62 19.99
C ARG A 321 -0.52 6.72 18.94
N ASN A 322 -1.45 6.55 17.99
CA ASN A 322 -1.74 7.51 16.91
C ASN A 322 -2.66 8.64 17.37
N ARG A 323 -3.08 8.63 18.65
CA ARG A 323 -4.03 9.61 19.20
C ARG A 323 -5.34 9.76 18.43
N ASP A 324 -5.76 8.74 17.70
CA ASP A 324 -7.05 8.67 16.99
C ASP A 324 -8.22 8.37 17.93
N THR A 325 -7.94 7.87 19.12
CA THR A 325 -8.90 7.62 20.19
C THR A 325 -8.59 8.51 21.38
N ILE A 326 -9.55 9.37 21.71
CA ILE A 326 -9.42 10.34 22.81
C ILE A 326 -10.44 10.01 23.89
N ALA A 327 -9.97 9.81 25.10
CA ALA A 327 -10.83 9.71 26.28
C ALA A 327 -11.10 11.09 26.88
N LEU A 328 -12.35 11.31 27.22
CA LEU A 328 -12.83 12.45 28.00
C LEU A 328 -13.24 11.95 29.38
N TRP A 329 -12.57 12.41 30.41
CA TRP A 329 -12.91 12.08 31.80
C TRP A 329 -13.64 13.25 32.45
N PHE A 330 -14.74 12.95 33.13
CA PHE A 330 -15.57 13.95 33.79
C PHE A 330 -15.28 13.96 35.31
N ASP A 331 -14.54 14.97 35.76
CA ASP A 331 -14.16 15.16 37.19
C ASP A 331 -15.28 15.90 37.93
N VAL A 332 -16.43 15.26 38.02
CA VAL A 332 -17.60 15.76 38.75
C VAL A 332 -18.29 14.59 39.49
N PRO A 333 -19.00 14.88 40.63
CA PRO A 333 -19.70 13.83 41.37
C PRO A 333 -20.69 13.05 40.48
N SER A 334 -20.78 11.73 40.66
CA SER A 334 -21.67 10.85 39.91
C SER A 334 -23.13 11.34 39.91
N ALA A 335 -23.61 11.87 41.03
CA ALA A 335 -24.94 12.43 41.18
C ALA A 335 -25.22 13.67 40.28
N SER A 336 -24.15 14.35 39.83
CA SER A 336 -24.26 15.55 38.99
C SER A 336 -24.16 15.21 37.50
N LEU A 337 -23.89 13.94 37.15
CA LEU A 337 -23.75 13.49 35.76
C LEU A 337 -25.13 13.03 35.22
N PRO A 338 -25.68 13.69 34.20
CA PRO A 338 -26.90 13.24 33.55
C PRO A 338 -26.66 11.94 32.74
N ASP A 339 -27.72 11.17 32.51
CA ASP A 339 -27.66 9.98 31.64
C ASP A 339 -27.22 10.30 30.22
N THR A 340 -27.48 11.50 29.74
CA THR A 340 -27.03 11.99 28.45
C THR A 340 -26.34 13.34 28.61
N ILE A 341 -25.05 13.37 28.32
CA ILE A 341 -24.28 14.61 28.26
C ILE A 341 -24.33 15.12 26.83
N ARG A 342 -24.67 16.41 26.67
CA ARG A 342 -24.69 17.11 25.38
C ARG A 342 -23.62 18.19 25.37
N GLY A 343 -23.06 18.42 24.21
CA GLY A 343 -22.05 19.43 24.01
C GLY A 343 -21.67 19.60 22.56
N GLU A 344 -20.62 20.33 22.32
CA GLU A 344 -20.07 20.60 21.00
C GLU A 344 -18.55 20.42 21.03
N ILE A 345 -18.03 19.87 19.93
CA ILE A 345 -16.58 19.76 19.71
C ILE A 345 -16.23 20.57 18.45
N THR A 346 -15.23 21.43 18.57
CA THR A 346 -14.65 22.16 17.43
C THR A 346 -13.26 21.59 17.18
N TYR A 347 -13.04 21.11 15.94
CA TYR A 347 -11.79 20.50 15.54
C TYR A 347 -11.55 20.69 14.04
N MET A 348 -10.33 20.47 13.59
CA MET A 348 -9.99 20.53 12.16
C MET A 348 -10.50 19.28 11.45
N LYS A 349 -11.42 19.47 10.49
CA LYS A 349 -12.08 18.40 9.71
C LYS A 349 -11.84 18.58 8.21
N HIS A 350 -11.68 17.49 7.47
CA HIS A 350 -11.64 17.53 6.01
C HIS A 350 -13.03 17.71 5.41
N ASP A 351 -13.15 18.68 4.50
CA ASP A 351 -14.36 18.90 3.71
C ASP A 351 -14.43 17.95 2.50
N SER A 352 -15.46 18.11 1.64
CA SER A 352 -15.62 17.31 0.43
C SER A 352 -14.52 17.53 -0.64
N LEU A 353 -13.75 18.60 -0.50
CA LEU A 353 -12.62 18.94 -1.37
C LEU A 353 -11.26 18.64 -0.74
N ASP A 354 -11.23 17.80 0.29
CA ASP A 354 -10.05 17.43 1.08
C ASP A 354 -9.28 18.60 1.72
N ARG A 355 -9.98 19.74 1.97
CA ARG A 355 -9.39 20.86 2.69
C ARG A 355 -9.65 20.71 4.19
N LEU A 356 -8.60 20.87 5.00
CA LEU A 356 -8.68 20.79 6.45
C LEU A 356 -9.16 22.15 7.01
N LEU A 357 -10.39 22.20 7.51
CA LEU A 357 -11.05 23.42 7.99
C LEU A 357 -11.61 23.22 9.39
N PRO A 358 -11.69 24.28 10.23
CA PRO A 358 -12.38 24.21 11.51
C PRO A 358 -13.85 23.82 11.31
N SER A 359 -14.32 22.83 12.07
CA SER A 359 -15.71 22.35 12.03
C SER A 359 -16.21 22.10 13.43
N THR A 360 -17.44 22.52 13.72
CA THR A 360 -18.10 22.29 15.00
C THR A 360 -19.17 21.22 14.84
N GLU A 361 -19.11 20.17 15.65
CA GLU A 361 -20.06 19.07 15.66
C GLU A 361 -20.69 18.89 17.04
N LYS A 362 -21.96 18.48 17.05
CA LYS A 362 -22.70 18.20 18.27
C LYS A 362 -22.35 16.83 18.82
N LEU A 363 -22.03 16.77 20.10
CA LEU A 363 -21.82 15.56 20.87
C LEU A 363 -23.07 15.18 21.63
N LYS A 364 -23.41 13.87 21.60
CA LYS A 364 -24.48 13.29 22.40
C LYS A 364 -23.95 12.00 23.03
N LEU A 365 -23.54 12.07 24.30
CA LEU A 365 -22.90 11.01 25.03
C LEU A 365 -23.90 10.40 26.00
N ALA A 366 -24.60 9.36 25.58
CA ALA A 366 -25.55 8.63 26.40
C ALA A 366 -24.85 7.50 27.16
N TRP A 367 -25.19 7.37 28.45
CA TRP A 367 -24.76 6.26 29.28
C TRP A 367 -25.99 5.59 29.86
N ARG A 368 -26.00 4.25 29.83
CA ARG A 368 -26.98 3.44 30.53
C ARG A 368 -26.26 2.45 31.42
N TYR A 369 -26.61 2.45 32.68
CA TYR A 369 -26.13 1.39 33.54
C TYR A 369 -26.66 0.04 33.06
N ILE A 370 -25.73 -0.87 32.74
CA ILE A 370 -26.02 -2.28 32.44
C ILE A 370 -25.34 -3.08 33.52
N GLU A 371 -26.14 -3.66 34.43
CA GLU A 371 -25.66 -4.52 35.50
C GLU A 371 -24.90 -5.72 34.89
N SER A 372 -23.67 -5.94 35.32
CA SER A 372 -22.90 -7.11 34.91
C SER A 372 -23.46 -8.37 35.59
N LYS A 373 -23.20 -9.57 35.04
CA LYS A 373 -23.57 -10.82 35.65
C LYS A 373 -22.96 -11.05 37.02
N GLU A 374 -21.81 -10.47 37.27
CA GLU A 374 -21.07 -10.54 38.53
C GLU A 374 -21.73 -9.63 39.57
N GLU A 375 -22.02 -8.39 39.20
CA GLU A 375 -22.76 -7.44 40.08
C GLU A 375 -24.17 -7.95 40.42
N ALA A 376 -24.87 -8.57 39.48
CA ALA A 376 -26.15 -9.18 39.73
C ALA A 376 -26.06 -10.33 40.77
N LYS A 377 -24.99 -11.15 40.69
CA LYS A 377 -24.76 -12.21 41.71
C LYS A 377 -24.38 -11.65 43.07
N GLU A 378 -23.53 -10.62 43.12
CA GLU A 378 -23.15 -9.96 44.36
C GLU A 378 -24.40 -9.34 45.03
N ARG A 379 -25.23 -8.65 44.26
CA ARG A 379 -26.48 -8.08 44.75
C ARG A 379 -27.40 -9.17 45.33
N GLU A 380 -27.58 -10.29 44.62
CA GLU A 380 -28.41 -11.42 45.09
C GLU A 380 -27.84 -12.05 46.37
N GLN A 381 -26.50 -12.13 46.47
CA GLN A 381 -25.86 -12.61 47.70
C GLN A 381 -26.07 -11.64 48.87
N LEU A 382 -25.91 -10.35 48.63
CA LEU A 382 -26.12 -9.29 49.63
C LEU A 382 -27.56 -9.24 50.10
N GLU A 383 -28.53 -9.41 49.19
CA GLU A 383 -29.96 -9.50 49.58
C GLU A 383 -30.26 -10.73 50.46
N LYS A 384 -29.66 -11.89 50.15
CA LYS A 384 -29.79 -13.11 50.94
C LYS A 384 -29.15 -12.95 52.31
N GLU A 385 -28.02 -12.28 52.43
CA GLU A 385 -27.37 -11.97 53.72
C GLU A 385 -28.21 -11.00 54.53
N LYS A 386 -28.74 -9.95 53.89
CA LYS A 386 -29.64 -8.99 54.51
C LYS A 386 -30.89 -9.65 55.06
N GLU A 387 -31.54 -10.55 54.30
CA GLU A 387 -32.68 -11.30 54.76
C GLU A 387 -32.37 -12.23 55.97
N LYS A 388 -31.20 -12.89 55.94
CA LYS A 388 -30.74 -13.72 57.06
C LYS A 388 -30.50 -12.93 58.33
N THR A 389 -29.82 -11.76 58.25
CA THR A 389 -29.51 -10.89 59.36
C THR A 389 -30.79 -10.31 59.99
N LEU A 390 -31.73 -9.86 59.17
CA LEU A 390 -33.03 -9.38 59.63
C LEU A 390 -33.89 -10.48 60.24
N ALA A 391 -33.84 -11.70 59.69
CA ALA A 391 -34.56 -12.86 60.23
C ALA A 391 -33.99 -13.34 61.62
N ALA A 392 -32.68 -13.05 61.85
CA ALA A 392 -32.01 -13.30 63.13
C ALA A 392 -32.30 -12.20 64.18
N GLY A 393 -33.01 -11.13 63.81
CA GLY A 393 -33.31 -9.99 64.68
C GLY A 393 -32.15 -9.02 64.87
N GLU A 394 -31.14 -9.10 64.01
CA GLU A 394 -29.98 -8.23 64.01
C GLU A 394 -30.18 -7.02 63.07
N GLU A 395 -29.54 -5.88 63.39
CA GLU A 395 -29.58 -4.67 62.59
C GLU A 395 -28.68 -4.82 61.38
N TRP A 396 -29.19 -4.66 60.13
CA TRP A 396 -28.41 -4.74 58.94
C TRP A 396 -27.60 -3.47 58.71
N VAL A 397 -26.28 -3.60 58.66
CA VAL A 397 -25.34 -2.52 58.24
C VAL A 397 -24.84 -2.85 56.84
N GLU A 398 -25.13 -1.97 55.92
CA GLU A 398 -24.66 -2.15 54.52
C GLU A 398 -23.11 -2.10 54.50
N PRO A 399 -22.47 -3.16 53.96
CA PRO A 399 -21.01 -3.19 53.92
C PRO A 399 -20.48 -2.03 53.05
N GLU A 400 -19.57 -1.21 53.60
CA GLU A 400 -18.89 -0.19 52.81
C GLU A 400 -18.10 -0.87 51.69
N LYS A 401 -18.40 -0.51 50.45
CA LYS A 401 -17.57 -0.94 49.27
C LYS A 401 -16.20 -0.33 49.45
N PRO A 402 -15.11 -1.14 49.54
CA PRO A 402 -13.77 -0.59 49.66
C PRO A 402 -13.46 0.23 48.40
N SER A 403 -13.10 1.47 48.58
CA SER A 403 -12.62 2.35 47.49
C SER A 403 -11.18 1.96 47.09
N THR A 404 -11.04 0.74 46.54
CA THR A 404 -9.75 0.26 46.04
C THR A 404 -9.58 0.65 44.57
N PHE A 405 -8.46 1.31 44.28
CA PHE A 405 -8.07 1.56 42.92
C PHE A 405 -7.76 0.22 42.22
N THR A 406 -8.45 -0.05 41.14
CA THR A 406 -8.10 -1.16 40.27
C THR A 406 -6.93 -0.77 39.37
N TYR A 407 -5.92 -1.64 39.34
CA TYR A 407 -4.72 -1.42 38.53
C TYR A 407 -4.27 -2.74 37.89
N LYS A 408 -3.59 -2.63 36.75
CA LYS A 408 -2.98 -3.76 36.04
C LYS A 408 -1.50 -3.49 35.85
N PHE A 409 -0.67 -4.51 36.05
CA PHE A 409 0.72 -4.44 35.66
C PHE A 409 0.90 -4.81 34.19
N SER A 410 1.83 -4.14 33.51
CA SER A 410 2.16 -4.41 32.11
C SER A 410 2.67 -5.84 31.84
N THR A 411 3.12 -6.54 32.88
CA THR A 411 3.57 -7.93 32.81
C THR A 411 3.26 -8.69 34.08
N THR A 412 2.89 -9.96 33.92
CA THR A 412 2.62 -10.91 35.03
C THR A 412 3.67 -12.02 35.10
N GLY A 413 4.71 -11.98 34.26
CA GLY A 413 5.75 -12.99 34.15
C GLY A 413 7.14 -12.53 34.58
N SER A 414 8.18 -13.29 34.19
CA SER A 414 9.57 -12.93 34.44
C SER A 414 9.95 -11.67 33.67
N VAL A 415 10.62 -10.77 34.33
CA VAL A 415 11.09 -9.51 33.75
C VAL A 415 12.61 -9.54 33.56
N THR A 416 13.08 -9.02 32.44
CA THR A 416 14.51 -8.74 32.22
C THR A 416 14.85 -7.33 32.64
N PRO A 417 16.13 -6.99 32.86
CA PRO A 417 16.53 -5.64 33.22
C PRO A 417 16.11 -4.54 32.21
N GLU A 418 15.83 -4.94 30.94
CA GLU A 418 15.41 -4.05 29.86
C GLU A 418 13.89 -3.90 29.76
N THR A 419 13.13 -4.73 30.50
CA THR A 419 11.66 -4.72 30.45
C THR A 419 11.14 -3.45 31.17
N LYS A 420 10.42 -2.62 30.42
CA LYS A 420 9.73 -1.45 30.99
C LYS A 420 8.49 -1.93 31.74
N LEU A 421 8.41 -1.59 33.02
CA LEU A 421 7.24 -1.87 33.84
C LEU A 421 6.36 -0.62 33.91
N TYR A 422 5.08 -0.76 33.59
CA TYR A 422 4.08 0.26 33.86
C TYR A 422 2.90 -0.33 34.61
N VAL A 423 2.24 0.55 35.34
CA VAL A 423 0.98 0.25 36.03
C VAL A 423 -0.12 1.05 35.33
N GLU A 424 -1.11 0.35 34.86
CA GLU A 424 -2.30 0.93 34.23
C GLU A 424 -3.42 1.02 35.28
N PHE A 425 -4.00 2.20 35.42
CA PHE A 425 -5.11 2.47 36.29
C PHE A 425 -6.40 2.66 35.50
N ASP A 426 -7.51 2.19 36.02
CA ASP A 426 -8.82 2.33 35.37
C ASP A 426 -9.32 3.80 35.36
N TYR A 427 -8.74 4.67 36.23
CA TYR A 427 -9.09 6.07 36.35
C TYR A 427 -7.81 6.94 36.36
N PRO A 428 -7.87 8.19 35.86
CA PRO A 428 -6.74 9.09 35.91
C PRO A 428 -6.35 9.43 37.32
N LEU A 429 -5.04 9.44 37.64
CA LEU A 429 -4.51 9.74 38.95
C LEU A 429 -4.48 11.25 39.17
N GLY A 430 -5.12 11.74 40.23
CA GLY A 430 -5.10 13.15 40.58
C GLY A 430 -3.75 13.60 41.17
N ARG A 431 -3.04 12.72 41.90
CA ARG A 431 -1.72 12.99 42.49
C ARG A 431 -0.90 11.71 42.61
N VAL A 432 0.35 11.78 42.20
CA VAL A 432 1.33 10.69 42.38
C VAL A 432 2.44 11.19 43.31
N ASP A 433 2.62 10.55 44.47
CA ASP A 433 3.75 10.82 45.36
C ASP A 433 4.96 9.98 44.90
N SER A 434 5.89 10.63 44.22
CA SER A 434 7.13 10.00 43.75
C SER A 434 8.15 9.75 44.88
N ALA A 435 7.98 10.34 46.04
CA ALA A 435 8.90 10.18 47.16
C ALA A 435 8.70 8.85 47.91
N ALA A 436 7.51 8.25 47.84
CA ALA A 436 7.19 6.95 48.44
C ALA A 436 7.82 5.74 47.72
N ARG A 437 8.57 5.94 46.62
CA ARG A 437 9.23 4.89 45.83
C ARG A 437 10.51 4.31 46.40
N ARG A 438 10.89 4.65 47.66
CA ARG A 438 12.08 4.11 48.32
C ARG A 438 11.64 3.14 49.43
N GLY A 439 11.30 1.92 49.01
CA GLY A 439 11.09 0.78 49.88
C GLY A 439 11.46 -0.51 49.16
#